data_895ea472bce9a33bf5fb7e599580d3e3
#
_entry.id   895ea472bce9a33bf5fb7e599580d3e3
#
_cell.length_a   1.000
_cell.length_b   1.000
_cell.length_c   1.000
_cell.angle_alpha   90.00
_cell.angle_beta   90.00
_cell.angle_gamma   90.00
#
_symmetry.space_group_name_H-M   'P 1'
#
loop_
_entity.id
_entity.type
_entity.pdbx_description
1 polymer ?
#
loop_
_entity_poly.entity_id
_entity_poly.type
_entity_poly.pdbx_seq_one_letter_code
_entity_poly.pdbx_strand_id
1 'polypeptide(L)'
;KVNPVDAEKYAKEAIQAGVLEDKDILINKSYSNELRRMMDWLDSGIGSSIVAFMNGYNDPRRPLYFTTNVRHLVKKTAEPTGEKDQNNEDIYNESDILIRKGAQYIGVPVGCELGNKNGGNDNQRVYYSFLAGGYATPQPIMFAAEGWFLRAEAKLRWTDAGQQSVKELYEKGIEVSIRNQKSYRQSDAAAAWTEKKLTAPDWAVIDDAAISSYINDVFLARLSTAMK
;
A
#
# COMPACT_ATOMS: atom_id res chain seq x y z
N LYS A 1 24.99 -15.16 -14.93
CA LYS A 1 25.19 -14.00 -15.83
C LYS A 1 24.40 -14.28 -17.10
N VAL A 2 23.43 -13.42 -17.42
CA VAL A 2 22.67 -13.53 -18.68
C VAL A 2 23.55 -12.92 -19.78
N ASN A 3 23.67 -13.63 -20.89
CA ASN A 3 24.35 -13.10 -22.07
C ASN A 3 23.54 -11.92 -22.62
N PRO A 4 24.12 -10.71 -22.77
CA PRO A 4 23.38 -9.53 -23.24
C PRO A 4 22.72 -9.71 -24.61
N VAL A 5 23.37 -10.44 -25.53
CA VAL A 5 22.84 -10.71 -26.88
C VAL A 5 21.59 -11.59 -26.82
N ASP A 6 21.62 -12.62 -25.99
CA ASP A 6 20.49 -13.52 -25.79
C ASP A 6 19.35 -12.78 -25.07
N ALA A 7 19.68 -11.89 -24.12
CA ALA A 7 18.69 -11.08 -23.41
C ALA A 7 17.90 -10.18 -24.37
N GLU A 8 18.56 -9.51 -25.31
CA GLU A 8 17.91 -8.69 -26.33
C GLU A 8 16.98 -9.53 -27.21
N LYS A 9 17.51 -10.64 -27.74
CA LYS A 9 16.75 -11.56 -28.60
C LYS A 9 15.46 -12.02 -27.91
N TYR A 10 15.59 -12.58 -26.69
CA TYR A 10 14.44 -13.15 -25.99
C TYR A 10 13.45 -12.07 -25.52
N ALA A 11 13.91 -10.88 -25.18
CA ALA A 11 13.01 -9.77 -24.85
C ALA A 11 12.16 -9.34 -26.06
N LYS A 12 12.76 -9.23 -27.24
CA LYS A 12 12.06 -8.92 -28.48
C LYS A 12 11.07 -10.03 -28.90
N GLU A 13 11.48 -11.28 -28.79
CA GLU A 13 10.61 -12.43 -29.05
C GLU A 13 9.42 -12.46 -28.10
N ALA A 14 9.63 -12.22 -26.81
CA ALA A 14 8.54 -12.16 -25.82
C ALA A 14 7.56 -11.02 -26.10
N ILE A 15 8.05 -9.83 -26.46
CA ILE A 15 7.21 -8.69 -26.85
C ILE A 15 6.38 -9.01 -28.09
N GLN A 16 6.98 -9.68 -29.08
CA GLN A 16 6.31 -10.07 -30.31
C GLN A 16 5.26 -11.17 -30.07
N ALA A 17 5.56 -12.12 -29.20
CA ALA A 17 4.63 -13.20 -28.85
C ALA A 17 3.44 -12.71 -28.02
N GLY A 18 3.56 -11.56 -27.39
CA GLY A 18 2.58 -10.97 -26.48
C GLY A 18 2.89 -11.25 -25.02
N VAL A 19 2.61 -10.26 -24.20
CA VAL A 19 2.74 -10.32 -22.74
C VAL A 19 1.39 -10.04 -22.09
N LEU A 20 1.29 -10.31 -20.81
CA LEU A 20 0.08 -9.97 -20.04
C LEU A 20 -0.11 -8.44 -20.02
N GLU A 21 -1.25 -7.94 -20.53
CA GLU A 21 -1.46 -6.50 -20.71
C GLU A 21 -2.58 -5.91 -19.86
N ASP A 22 -3.70 -6.64 -19.69
CA ASP A 22 -4.93 -6.04 -19.17
C ASP A 22 -5.21 -6.42 -17.71
N LYS A 23 -5.13 -7.70 -17.37
CA LYS A 23 -5.56 -8.21 -16.07
C LYS A 23 -4.46 -9.01 -15.40
N ASP A 24 -4.36 -8.83 -14.08
CA ASP A 24 -3.50 -9.64 -13.24
C ASP A 24 -3.99 -11.10 -13.25
N ILE A 25 -3.05 -12.04 -13.16
CA ILE A 25 -3.38 -13.43 -12.90
C ILE A 25 -3.53 -13.59 -11.39
N LEU A 26 -4.74 -13.98 -10.98
CA LEU A 26 -5.13 -14.06 -9.58
C LEU A 26 -5.46 -15.50 -9.20
N ILE A 27 -5.03 -15.93 -8.03
CA ILE A 27 -5.61 -17.09 -7.35
C ILE A 27 -6.80 -16.59 -6.52
N ASN A 28 -7.97 -17.13 -6.84
CA ASN A 28 -9.15 -16.86 -6.04
C ASN A 28 -9.05 -17.56 -4.69
N LYS A 29 -9.69 -16.97 -3.69
CA LYS A 29 -9.82 -17.40 -2.31
C LYS A 29 -9.33 -18.79 -1.98
N SER A 30 -8.35 -18.87 -1.11
CA SER A 30 -8.12 -20.03 -0.28
C SER A 30 -8.17 -19.60 1.18
N TYR A 31 -8.92 -20.34 2.01
CA TYR A 31 -8.94 -20.16 3.47
C TYR A 31 -7.55 -20.36 4.13
N SER A 32 -6.58 -20.80 3.36
CA SER A 32 -5.22 -21.09 3.80
C SER A 32 -4.18 -20.10 3.27
N ASN A 33 -4.58 -18.94 2.71
CA ASN A 33 -3.59 -18.01 2.21
C ASN A 33 -2.82 -17.36 3.37
N GLU A 34 -1.55 -17.03 3.12
CA GLU A 34 -0.65 -16.42 4.11
C GLU A 34 -1.15 -15.06 4.59
N LEU A 35 -1.87 -14.32 3.75
CA LEU A 35 -2.46 -13.03 4.09
C LEU A 35 -3.43 -13.18 5.28
N ARG A 36 -4.22 -14.24 5.30
CA ARG A 36 -5.10 -14.58 6.41
C ARG A 36 -4.32 -14.75 7.72
N ARG A 37 -3.23 -15.51 7.68
CA ARG A 37 -2.39 -15.73 8.87
C ARG A 37 -1.82 -14.41 9.39
N MET A 38 -1.31 -13.57 8.51
CA MET A 38 -0.78 -12.25 8.88
C MET A 38 -1.84 -11.36 9.53
N MET A 39 -3.09 -11.46 9.08
CA MET A 39 -4.20 -10.69 9.63
C MET A 39 -4.74 -11.27 10.93
N ASP A 40 -4.91 -12.60 11.04
CA ASP A 40 -5.46 -13.26 12.22
C ASP A 40 -4.50 -13.18 13.42
N TRP A 41 -3.23 -13.35 13.18
CA TRP A 41 -2.24 -13.40 14.26
C TRP A 41 -1.81 -12.02 14.72
N LEU A 42 -2.06 -10.98 13.92
CA LEU A 42 -1.68 -9.60 14.20
C LEU A 42 -0.18 -9.42 14.51
N ASP A 43 0.66 -10.35 14.06
CA ASP A 43 2.10 -10.32 14.33
C ASP A 43 2.85 -9.38 13.38
N SER A 44 2.20 -9.02 12.27
CA SER A 44 2.77 -8.14 11.27
C SER A 44 2.07 -6.78 11.27
N GLY A 45 2.85 -5.74 11.10
CA GLY A 45 2.38 -4.38 10.86
C GLY A 45 2.76 -3.91 9.46
N ILE A 46 2.11 -2.86 8.99
CA ILE A 46 2.47 -2.21 7.74
C ILE A 46 3.76 -1.43 7.95
N GLY A 47 4.82 -1.76 7.23
CA GLY A 47 6.12 -1.10 7.36
C GLY A 47 6.06 0.39 7.02
N SER A 48 6.78 1.21 7.79
CA SER A 48 6.82 2.66 7.60
C SER A 48 7.35 3.07 6.23
N SER A 49 8.26 2.31 5.66
CA SER A 49 8.87 2.62 4.35
C SER A 49 7.83 2.67 3.22
N ILE A 50 6.97 1.65 3.12
CA ILE A 50 5.93 1.63 2.08
C ILE A 50 4.88 2.71 2.30
N VAL A 51 4.47 2.94 3.56
CA VAL A 51 3.50 3.98 3.88
C VAL A 51 4.06 5.36 3.60
N ALA A 52 5.31 5.64 3.96
CA ALA A 52 5.98 6.91 3.67
C ALA A 52 6.10 7.16 2.16
N PHE A 53 6.48 6.13 1.41
CA PHE A 53 6.54 6.21 -0.05
C PHE A 53 5.18 6.55 -0.66
N MET A 54 4.14 5.80 -0.31
CA MET A 54 2.81 6.04 -0.86
C MET A 54 2.20 7.37 -0.39
N ASN A 55 2.54 7.85 0.81
CA ASN A 55 2.15 9.18 1.29
C ASN A 55 2.90 10.28 0.52
N GLY A 56 4.20 10.14 0.33
CA GLY A 56 5.04 11.12 -0.35
C GLY A 56 4.64 11.37 -1.80
N TYR A 57 4.19 10.32 -2.49
CA TYR A 57 3.69 10.41 -3.86
C TYR A 57 2.17 10.58 -3.96
N ASN A 58 1.48 10.68 -2.85
CA ASN A 58 0.01 10.76 -2.81
C ASN A 58 -0.68 9.62 -3.59
N ASP A 59 -0.16 8.39 -3.45
CA ASP A 59 -0.60 7.23 -4.22
C ASP A 59 -2.09 6.95 -3.98
N PRO A 60 -2.94 6.93 -5.02
CA PRO A 60 -4.37 6.73 -4.86
C PRO A 60 -4.73 5.32 -4.36
N ARG A 61 -3.81 4.37 -4.41
CA ARG A 61 -4.03 3.00 -3.91
C ARG A 61 -3.92 2.85 -2.40
N ARG A 62 -3.47 3.90 -1.67
CA ARG A 62 -3.31 3.83 -0.20
C ARG A 62 -4.50 3.19 0.51
N PRO A 63 -5.74 3.63 0.28
CA PRO A 63 -6.90 3.08 0.98
C PRO A 63 -7.24 1.64 0.58
N LEU A 64 -6.72 1.16 -0.55
CA LEU A 64 -6.85 -0.23 -0.97
C LEU A 64 -5.86 -1.16 -0.25
N TYR A 65 -4.76 -0.61 0.26
CA TYR A 65 -3.71 -1.37 0.95
C TYR A 65 -3.76 -1.21 2.46
N PHE A 66 -4.13 -0.01 2.94
CA PHE A 66 -4.11 0.32 4.36
C PHE A 66 -5.38 1.04 4.78
N THR A 67 -5.81 0.80 6.02
CA THR A 67 -6.70 1.75 6.71
C THR A 67 -5.86 2.88 7.29
N THR A 68 -6.50 3.97 7.70
CA THR A 68 -5.84 4.93 8.61
C THR A 68 -5.66 4.27 9.99
N ASN A 69 -4.82 4.86 10.83
CA ASN A 69 -4.71 4.44 12.22
C ASN A 69 -6.05 4.61 12.96
N VAL A 70 -6.32 3.75 13.94
CA VAL A 70 -7.57 3.79 14.71
C VAL A 70 -7.54 4.88 15.78
N ARG A 71 -6.37 5.15 16.35
CA ARG A 71 -6.16 6.13 17.41
C ARG A 71 -5.00 7.05 17.08
N HIS A 72 -5.13 8.29 17.41
CA HIS A 72 -4.05 9.26 17.35
C HIS A 72 -3.89 9.88 18.74
N LEU A 73 -2.71 9.69 19.31
CA LEU A 73 -2.38 10.35 20.60
C LEU A 73 -2.04 11.81 20.32
N VAL A 74 -2.91 12.69 20.75
CA VAL A 74 -2.53 14.09 20.98
C VAL A 74 -2.10 14.18 22.45
N LYS A 75 -0.79 14.31 22.69
CA LYS A 75 -0.28 14.53 24.03
C LYS A 75 -0.85 15.85 24.58
N LYS A 76 -1.85 15.77 25.43
CA LYS A 76 -2.03 16.81 26.45
C LYS A 76 -1.05 16.50 27.58
N THR A 77 -0.45 17.51 28.15
CA THR A 77 0.21 17.39 29.44
C THR A 77 -0.84 16.91 30.44
N ALA A 78 -0.77 15.64 30.81
CA ALA A 78 -1.64 15.10 31.84
C ALA A 78 -1.35 15.85 33.13
N GLU A 79 -2.35 16.49 33.70
CA GLU A 79 -2.23 17.03 35.05
C GLU A 79 -2.61 15.96 36.06
N PRO A 80 -1.86 15.83 37.18
CA PRO A 80 -2.19 14.87 38.19
C PRO A 80 -3.54 15.19 38.81
N THR A 81 -4.30 14.15 39.14
CA THR A 81 -5.63 14.32 39.81
C THR A 81 -5.53 14.89 41.21
N GLY A 82 -4.34 14.96 41.78
CA GLY A 82 -4.11 15.27 43.17
C GLY A 82 -4.22 14.06 44.11
N GLU A 83 -4.60 12.92 43.58
CA GLU A 83 -4.65 11.64 44.31
C GLU A 83 -3.40 10.81 44.02
N LYS A 84 -3.05 9.95 44.96
CA LYS A 84 -1.92 9.04 44.84
C LYS A 84 -2.38 7.59 44.88
N ASP A 85 -1.70 6.75 44.11
CA ASP A 85 -1.92 5.31 44.12
C ASP A 85 -1.35 4.65 45.38
N GLN A 86 -1.48 3.32 45.49
CA GLN A 86 -0.97 2.52 46.59
C GLN A 86 0.56 2.54 46.73
N ASN A 87 1.28 3.00 45.71
CA ASN A 87 2.75 3.14 45.68
C ASN A 87 3.19 4.58 45.95
N ASN A 88 2.24 5.48 46.30
CA ASN A 88 2.44 6.90 46.48
C ASN A 88 2.85 7.66 45.20
N GLU A 89 2.49 7.12 44.02
CA GLU A 89 2.65 7.77 42.71
C GLU A 89 1.43 8.58 42.35
N ASP A 90 1.61 9.68 41.58
CA ASP A 90 0.51 10.54 41.17
C ASP A 90 -0.41 9.80 40.18
N ILE A 91 -1.70 9.82 40.45
CA ILE A 91 -2.74 9.35 39.53
C ILE A 91 -3.05 10.46 38.54
N TYR A 92 -3.00 10.13 37.25
CA TYR A 92 -3.28 11.04 36.17
C TYR A 92 -4.68 10.79 35.58
N ASN A 93 -5.38 11.83 35.21
CA ASN A 93 -6.72 11.72 34.66
C ASN A 93 -6.65 11.15 33.23
N GLU A 94 -7.21 9.96 32.99
CA GLU A 94 -7.25 9.33 31.67
C GLU A 94 -8.01 10.17 30.62
N SER A 95 -8.85 11.12 31.06
CA SER A 95 -9.61 12.01 30.18
C SER A 95 -8.75 13.03 29.41
N ASP A 96 -7.48 13.21 29.78
CA ASP A 96 -6.59 14.17 29.15
C ASP A 96 -5.85 13.63 27.91
N ILE A 97 -6.02 12.35 27.59
CA ILE A 97 -5.56 11.78 26.34
C ILE A 97 -6.66 11.94 25.30
N LEU A 98 -6.56 12.97 24.49
CA LEU A 98 -7.47 13.16 23.35
C LEU A 98 -7.19 12.07 22.29
N ILE A 99 -7.92 10.98 22.40
CA ILE A 99 -7.90 9.91 21.40
C ILE A 99 -8.77 10.38 20.24
N ARG A 100 -8.15 10.94 19.22
CA ARG A 100 -8.85 11.17 17.95
C ARG A 100 -8.87 9.86 17.15
N LYS A 101 -10.02 9.55 16.57
CA LYS A 101 -10.07 8.52 15.52
C LYS A 101 -9.09 8.93 14.42
N GLY A 102 -8.27 8.00 13.99
CA GLY A 102 -7.18 8.28 13.10
C GLY A 102 -7.63 8.81 11.76
N ALA A 103 -6.87 9.75 11.27
CA ALA A 103 -7.04 10.32 9.94
C ALA A 103 -5.76 10.17 9.10
N GLN A 104 -4.77 9.42 9.58
CA GLN A 104 -3.44 9.35 8.97
C GLN A 104 -3.04 7.93 8.63
N TYR A 105 -2.34 7.78 7.53
CA TYR A 105 -1.64 6.56 7.19
C TYR A 105 -0.27 6.58 7.86
N ILE A 106 -0.07 5.70 8.84
CA ILE A 106 1.15 5.62 9.63
C ILE A 106 1.65 4.18 9.61
N GLY A 107 2.86 3.99 9.11
CA GLY A 107 3.51 2.69 9.10
C GLY A 107 4.32 2.43 10.37
N VAL A 108 4.52 1.16 10.69
CA VAL A 108 5.34 0.72 11.83
C VAL A 108 6.82 0.90 11.50
N PRO A 109 7.57 1.65 12.30
CA PRO A 109 9.03 1.74 12.14
C PRO A 109 9.70 0.38 12.35
N VAL A 110 10.80 0.15 11.63
CA VAL A 110 11.61 -1.06 11.82
C VAL A 110 12.16 -1.09 13.24
N GLY A 111 12.04 -2.25 13.91
CA GLY A 111 12.51 -2.43 15.29
C GLY A 111 11.56 -1.88 16.37
N CYS A 112 10.38 -1.39 15.98
CA CYS A 112 9.37 -0.94 16.94
C CYS A 112 8.62 -2.15 17.54
N GLU A 113 8.53 -2.19 18.86
CA GLU A 113 7.63 -3.13 19.55
C GLU A 113 6.19 -2.65 19.46
N LEU A 114 5.28 -3.52 19.03
CA LEU A 114 3.87 -3.22 18.90
C LEU A 114 3.04 -3.49 20.16
N GLY A 115 3.70 -3.80 21.26
CA GLY A 115 3.06 -4.14 22.52
C GLY A 115 2.30 -5.48 22.47
N ASN A 116 1.64 -5.81 23.58
CA ASN A 116 0.89 -7.05 23.71
C ASN A 116 -0.39 -7.00 22.87
N LYS A 117 -0.55 -7.95 21.95
CA LYS A 117 -1.73 -8.07 21.08
C LYS A 117 -3.04 -8.31 21.85
N ASN A 118 -2.97 -8.81 23.06
CA ASN A 118 -4.13 -9.10 23.93
C ASN A 118 -4.31 -8.07 25.05
N GLY A 119 -3.45 -7.09 25.16
CA GLY A 119 -3.42 -6.17 26.29
C GLY A 119 -4.00 -4.80 25.99
N GLY A 120 -5.06 -4.44 26.68
CA GLY A 120 -5.74 -3.15 26.70
C GLY A 120 -4.93 -1.92 26.30
N ASN A 121 -4.42 -1.16 27.26
CA ASN A 121 -3.69 0.10 27.01
C ASN A 121 -2.31 -0.08 26.36
N ASP A 122 -1.71 -1.28 26.42
CA ASP A 122 -0.39 -1.57 25.86
C ASP A 122 -0.44 -1.95 24.38
N ASN A 123 -1.64 -2.00 23.77
CA ASN A 123 -1.78 -2.31 22.35
C ASN A 123 -1.46 -1.10 21.48
N GLN A 124 -0.18 -0.93 21.16
CA GLN A 124 0.29 0.19 20.32
C GLN A 124 -0.14 0.05 18.84
N ARG A 125 -0.66 -1.11 18.43
CA ARG A 125 -1.09 -1.35 17.04
C ARG A 125 -2.15 -0.37 16.55
N VAL A 126 -2.99 0.12 17.47
CA VAL A 126 -4.06 1.09 17.15
C VAL A 126 -3.54 2.44 16.66
N TYR A 127 -2.27 2.76 16.93
CA TYR A 127 -1.63 4.00 16.47
C TYR A 127 -1.09 3.92 15.05
N TYR A 128 -1.03 2.72 14.49
CA TYR A 128 -0.54 2.46 13.15
C TYR A 128 -1.67 2.04 12.21
N SER A 129 -1.42 2.15 10.92
CA SER A 129 -2.31 1.66 9.88
C SER A 129 -2.40 0.13 9.90
N PHE A 130 -3.59 -0.39 9.58
CA PHE A 130 -3.81 -1.81 9.39
C PHE A 130 -3.87 -2.15 7.90
N LEU A 131 -3.60 -3.39 7.57
CA LEU A 131 -3.79 -3.90 6.22
C LEU A 131 -5.28 -3.79 5.83
N ALA A 132 -5.56 -3.09 4.75
CA ALA A 132 -6.89 -3.00 4.17
C ALA A 132 -7.11 -4.17 3.21
N GLY A 133 -7.44 -5.32 3.76
CA GLY A 133 -7.68 -6.52 3.00
C GLY A 133 -8.44 -7.51 3.86
N GLY A 134 -8.99 -8.53 3.25
CA GLY A 134 -9.72 -9.58 3.92
C GLY A 134 -9.24 -10.96 3.52
N TYR A 135 -9.81 -11.98 4.15
CA TYR A 135 -9.57 -13.39 3.81
C TYR A 135 -9.95 -13.72 2.37
N ALA A 136 -10.71 -12.84 1.77
CA ALA A 136 -11.25 -12.97 0.44
C ALA A 136 -10.40 -12.31 -0.65
N THR A 137 -9.42 -11.48 -0.26
CA THR A 137 -8.59 -10.76 -1.21
C THR A 137 -7.85 -11.75 -2.11
N PRO A 138 -8.06 -11.71 -3.42
CA PRO A 138 -7.34 -12.57 -4.35
C PRO A 138 -5.83 -12.37 -4.24
N GLN A 139 -5.10 -13.46 -4.35
CA GLN A 139 -3.63 -13.45 -4.35
C GLN A 139 -3.13 -13.28 -5.78
N PRO A 140 -2.42 -12.19 -6.13
CA PRO A 140 -1.82 -12.07 -7.45
C PRO A 140 -0.60 -12.99 -7.58
N ILE A 141 -0.55 -13.74 -8.69
CA ILE A 141 0.60 -14.54 -9.09
C ILE A 141 1.46 -13.75 -10.06
N MET A 142 0.81 -13.00 -10.95
CA MET A 142 1.47 -12.23 -11.99
C MET A 142 0.71 -10.93 -12.21
N PHE A 143 1.43 -9.83 -12.22
CA PHE A 143 0.87 -8.50 -12.46
C PHE A 143 0.96 -8.13 -13.94
N ALA A 144 -0.14 -7.70 -14.54
CA ALA A 144 -0.12 -7.18 -15.91
C ALA A 144 0.79 -5.95 -16.02
N ALA A 145 0.80 -5.11 -14.99
CA ALA A 145 1.69 -3.95 -14.92
C ALA A 145 3.18 -4.30 -15.06
N GLU A 146 3.61 -5.47 -14.57
CA GLU A 146 4.99 -5.95 -14.72
C GLU A 146 5.35 -6.14 -16.20
N GLY A 147 4.44 -6.69 -17.00
CA GLY A 147 4.62 -6.82 -18.45
C GLY A 147 4.88 -5.47 -19.13
N TRP A 148 4.14 -4.42 -18.72
CA TRP A 148 4.34 -3.07 -19.22
C TRP A 148 5.69 -2.46 -18.82
N PHE A 149 6.10 -2.64 -17.56
CA PHE A 149 7.40 -2.13 -17.08
C PHE A 149 8.57 -2.86 -17.72
N LEU A 150 8.49 -4.18 -17.92
CA LEU A 150 9.52 -4.96 -18.64
C LEU A 150 9.64 -4.51 -20.10
N ARG A 151 8.52 -4.20 -20.77
CA ARG A 151 8.53 -3.61 -22.12
C ARG A 151 9.18 -2.24 -22.14
N ALA A 152 8.88 -1.38 -21.13
CA ALA A 152 9.52 -0.07 -20.99
C ALA A 152 11.03 -0.22 -20.80
N GLU A 153 11.48 -1.15 -19.96
CA GLU A 153 12.90 -1.45 -19.77
C GLU A 153 13.56 -1.95 -21.05
N ALA A 154 12.90 -2.89 -21.76
CA ALA A 154 13.41 -3.40 -23.02
C ALA A 154 13.56 -2.27 -24.05
N LYS A 155 12.56 -1.39 -24.14
CA LYS A 155 12.61 -0.22 -25.05
C LYS A 155 13.70 0.78 -24.69
N LEU A 156 13.97 0.96 -23.39
CA LEU A 156 15.06 1.81 -22.92
C LEU A 156 16.44 1.24 -23.29
N ARG A 157 16.59 -0.09 -23.23
CA ARG A 157 17.84 -0.79 -23.54
C ARG A 157 18.04 -0.94 -25.05
N TRP A 158 16.96 -1.23 -25.78
CA TRP A 158 16.95 -1.55 -27.22
C TRP A 158 15.87 -0.72 -27.90
N THR A 159 16.28 0.32 -28.63
CA THR A 159 15.37 1.33 -29.19
C THR A 159 14.37 0.77 -30.21
N ASP A 160 14.66 -0.38 -30.80
CA ASP A 160 13.80 -1.09 -31.76
C ASP A 160 12.88 -2.14 -31.08
N ALA A 161 12.89 -2.23 -29.76
CA ALA A 161 12.01 -3.14 -29.00
C ALA A 161 10.58 -2.56 -28.93
N GLY A 162 9.75 -2.87 -29.92
CA GLY A 162 8.36 -2.44 -30.04
C GLY A 162 8.16 -1.00 -30.57
N GLN A 163 6.92 -0.62 -30.77
CA GLN A 163 6.55 0.67 -31.40
C GLN A 163 6.35 1.82 -30.39
N GLN A 164 5.93 1.50 -29.17
CA GLN A 164 5.60 2.50 -28.14
C GLN A 164 6.88 3.10 -27.54
N SER A 165 6.79 4.33 -27.10
CA SER A 165 7.87 4.99 -26.37
C SER A 165 8.02 4.43 -24.94
N VAL A 166 9.18 4.60 -24.33
CA VAL A 166 9.43 4.24 -22.93
C VAL A 166 8.41 4.89 -22.00
N LYS A 167 8.08 6.14 -22.25
CA LYS A 167 7.11 6.91 -21.45
C LYS A 167 5.72 6.28 -21.53
N GLU A 168 5.20 6.04 -22.72
CA GLU A 168 3.88 5.44 -22.91
C GLU A 168 3.76 4.07 -22.23
N LEU A 169 4.78 3.22 -22.38
CA LEU A 169 4.82 1.91 -21.74
C LEU A 169 4.83 2.00 -20.21
N TYR A 170 5.63 2.91 -19.67
CA TYR A 170 5.76 3.10 -18.23
C TYR A 170 4.49 3.67 -17.60
N GLU A 171 3.90 4.70 -18.21
CA GLU A 171 2.65 5.30 -17.78
C GLU A 171 1.48 4.31 -17.84
N LYS A 172 1.45 3.49 -18.90
CA LYS A 172 0.46 2.42 -19.03
C LYS A 172 0.60 1.36 -17.93
N GLY A 173 1.81 0.99 -17.55
CA GLY A 173 2.07 0.10 -16.42
C GLY A 173 1.51 0.65 -15.10
N ILE A 174 1.68 1.93 -14.83
CA ILE A 174 1.11 2.60 -13.65
C ILE A 174 -0.42 2.56 -13.69
N GLU A 175 -1.01 2.95 -14.81
CA GLU A 175 -2.47 2.94 -15.00
C GLU A 175 -3.06 1.55 -14.76
N VAL A 176 -2.53 0.52 -15.43
CA VAL A 176 -2.97 -0.87 -15.31
C VAL A 176 -2.85 -1.37 -13.87
N SER A 177 -1.76 -1.04 -13.20
CA SER A 177 -1.56 -1.39 -11.79
C SER A 177 -2.67 -0.80 -10.90
N ILE A 178 -2.98 0.47 -11.05
CA ILE A 178 -4.00 1.13 -10.21
C ILE A 178 -5.39 0.55 -10.49
N ARG A 179 -5.76 0.39 -11.76
CA ARG A 179 -7.06 -0.16 -12.15
C ARG A 179 -7.27 -1.59 -11.66
N ASN A 180 -6.28 -2.46 -11.86
CA ASN A 180 -6.36 -3.84 -11.42
C ASN A 180 -6.46 -3.93 -9.90
N GLN A 181 -5.61 -3.22 -9.17
CA GLN A 181 -5.65 -3.20 -7.71
C GLN A 181 -7.02 -2.72 -7.19
N LYS A 182 -7.60 -1.67 -7.79
CA LYS A 182 -8.95 -1.22 -7.46
C LYS A 182 -9.97 -2.33 -7.70
N SER A 183 -9.93 -2.98 -8.85
CA SER A 183 -10.95 -3.93 -9.29
C SER A 183 -11.12 -5.14 -8.36
N TYR A 184 -10.02 -5.68 -7.81
CA TYR A 184 -10.10 -6.87 -6.97
C TYR A 184 -9.90 -6.63 -5.48
N ARG A 185 -9.46 -5.43 -5.05
CA ARG A 185 -9.23 -5.12 -3.63
C ARG A 185 -10.33 -4.28 -2.99
N GLN A 186 -11.09 -3.50 -3.76
CA GLN A 186 -11.98 -2.47 -3.22
C GLN A 186 -13.01 -3.03 -2.23
N SER A 187 -13.64 -4.17 -2.53
CA SER A 187 -14.66 -4.76 -1.65
C SER A 187 -14.08 -5.20 -0.30
N ASP A 188 -12.93 -5.83 -0.32
CA ASP A 188 -12.27 -6.31 0.89
C ASP A 188 -11.67 -5.16 1.70
N ALA A 189 -11.14 -4.15 1.02
CA ALA A 189 -10.69 -2.93 1.67
C ALA A 189 -11.86 -2.22 2.38
N ALA A 190 -13.00 -2.07 1.72
CA ALA A 190 -14.20 -1.49 2.33
C ALA A 190 -14.65 -2.26 3.58
N ALA A 191 -14.62 -3.58 3.54
CA ALA A 191 -14.93 -4.42 4.69
C ALA A 191 -13.93 -4.20 5.85
N ALA A 192 -12.64 -4.10 5.56
CA ALA A 192 -11.60 -3.84 6.56
C ALA A 192 -11.77 -2.46 7.23
N TRP A 193 -12.09 -1.43 6.47
CA TRP A 193 -12.39 -0.10 7.02
C TRP A 193 -13.59 -0.13 7.95
N THR A 194 -14.65 -0.84 7.58
CA THR A 194 -15.85 -1.00 8.40
C THR A 194 -15.56 -1.77 9.69
N GLU A 195 -14.80 -2.87 9.61
CA GLU A 195 -14.39 -3.66 10.78
C GLU A 195 -13.65 -2.81 11.81
N LYS A 196 -12.77 -1.92 11.36
CA LYS A 196 -12.03 -1.00 12.24
C LYS A 196 -12.87 0.21 12.69
N LYS A 197 -14.17 0.27 12.32
CA LYS A 197 -15.07 1.40 12.61
C LYS A 197 -14.53 2.76 12.13
N LEU A 198 -13.83 2.74 11.01
CA LEU A 198 -13.29 3.91 10.33
C LEU A 198 -14.19 4.29 9.16
N THR A 199 -14.20 5.56 8.81
CA THR A 199 -14.90 6.03 7.61
C THR A 199 -14.07 5.65 6.39
N ALA A 200 -14.61 4.75 5.57
CA ALA A 200 -13.99 4.41 4.30
C ALA A 200 -13.95 5.65 3.39
N PRO A 201 -12.90 5.78 2.57
CA PRO A 201 -12.87 6.82 1.55
C PRO A 201 -13.95 6.58 0.49
N ASP A 202 -14.29 7.64 -0.22
CA ASP A 202 -15.06 7.46 -1.45
C ASP A 202 -14.21 6.79 -2.51
N TRP A 203 -14.57 5.56 -2.86
CA TRP A 203 -13.83 4.77 -3.84
C TRP A 203 -13.94 5.31 -5.26
N ALA A 204 -14.92 6.18 -5.52
CA ALA A 204 -15.08 6.85 -6.80
C ALA A 204 -13.91 7.80 -7.11
N VAL A 205 -13.24 8.34 -6.07
CA VAL A 205 -12.09 9.24 -6.23
C VAL A 205 -10.84 8.56 -6.85
N ILE A 206 -10.80 7.23 -6.93
CA ILE A 206 -9.78 6.52 -7.70
C ILE A 206 -10.29 6.40 -9.14
N ASP A 207 -10.42 7.51 -9.81
CA ASP A 207 -10.88 7.66 -11.18
C ASP A 207 -9.74 7.94 -12.17
N ASP A 208 -10.09 8.17 -13.41
CA ASP A 208 -9.13 8.46 -14.47
C ASP A 208 -8.37 9.78 -14.24
N ALA A 209 -9.03 10.76 -13.62
CA ALA A 209 -8.41 12.03 -13.28
C ALA A 209 -7.35 11.87 -12.19
N ALA A 210 -7.66 11.10 -11.13
CA ALA A 210 -6.72 10.78 -10.08
C ALA A 210 -5.52 9.96 -10.59
N ILE A 211 -5.76 9.00 -11.47
CA ILE A 211 -4.70 8.20 -12.10
C ILE A 211 -3.80 9.10 -12.94
N SER A 212 -4.37 9.96 -13.77
CA SER A 212 -3.62 10.89 -14.62
C SER A 212 -2.82 11.90 -13.78
N SER A 213 -3.42 12.44 -12.72
CA SER A 213 -2.71 13.34 -11.78
C SER A 213 -1.53 12.63 -11.14
N TYR A 214 -1.75 11.40 -10.63
CA TYR A 214 -0.68 10.61 -10.03
C TYR A 214 0.46 10.33 -11.01
N ILE A 215 0.17 9.94 -12.24
CA ILE A 215 1.17 9.70 -13.30
C ILE A 215 1.98 10.97 -13.57
N ASN A 216 1.34 12.13 -13.63
CA ASN A 216 2.01 13.41 -13.88
C ASN A 216 2.87 13.89 -12.70
N ASP A 217 2.48 13.56 -11.47
CA ASP A 217 3.14 14.01 -10.24
C ASP A 217 4.27 13.08 -9.79
N VAL A 218 4.25 11.82 -10.19
CA VAL A 218 5.31 10.87 -9.81
C VAL A 218 6.63 11.26 -10.46
N PHE A 219 7.63 11.54 -9.64
CA PHE A 219 8.97 11.94 -10.07
C PHE A 219 9.59 10.98 -11.09
N LEU A 220 9.35 9.67 -10.95
CA LEU A 220 9.84 8.65 -11.87
C LEU A 220 9.20 8.75 -13.27
N ALA A 221 7.95 9.22 -13.37
CA ALA A 221 7.34 9.51 -14.68
C ALA A 221 7.98 10.75 -15.33
N ARG A 222 8.50 11.69 -14.53
CA ARG A 222 9.25 12.88 -15.03
C ARG A 222 10.66 12.55 -15.51
N LEU A 223 11.30 11.47 -15.00
CA LEU A 223 12.61 11.05 -15.47
C LEU A 223 12.63 10.71 -16.97
N SER A 224 11.50 10.27 -17.52
CA SER A 224 11.39 10.00 -18.95
C SER A 224 11.55 11.23 -19.84
N THR A 225 11.34 12.42 -19.31
CA THR A 225 11.53 13.70 -20.02
C THR A 225 12.97 14.22 -19.98
N ALA A 226 13.75 13.82 -19.01
CA ALA A 226 15.15 14.23 -18.83
C ALA A 226 16.16 13.30 -19.53
N MET A 227 15.70 12.16 -20.03
CA MET A 227 16.52 11.14 -20.72
C MET A 227 16.36 11.18 -22.25
N LYS A 228 16.02 12.36 -22.81
CA LYS A 228 16.03 12.60 -24.25
C LYS A 228 17.39 13.10 -24.70
#